data_a468937f9948c2ddb4dcc2531c06796f
#
_entry.id   a468937f9948c2ddb4dcc2531c06796f
#
_cell.length_a   1.000
_cell.length_b   1.000
_cell.length_c   1.000
_cell.angle_alpha   90.00
_cell.angle_beta   90.00
_cell.angle_gamma   90.00
#
_symmetry.space_group_name_H-M   'P 1'
#
loop_
_entity.id
_entity.type
_entity.pdbx_description
1 polymer ?
#
loop_
_entity_poly.entity_id
_entity_poly.type
_entity_poly.pdbx_seq_one_letter_code
_entity_poly.pdbx_strand_id
1 'polypeptide(L)'
;MNDAPYFLDVNVPMYAAGRAHPYKESCVWVLTEIANGRLDTIIDAEIIQEILYRYGAIQQWQIGVQMARNLLELVPTVLPVTVSDMQTAVSLFAQYAPQGVKARDVVHTAVMHTHQLTHIISTDTHFDQIEGIIRLDPQDLFAPQ
;
A
#
# COMPACT_ATOMS: atom_id res chain seq x y z
N MET A 1 -4.88 -19.89 9.97
CA MET A 1 -3.95 -18.75 9.81
C MET A 1 -3.65 -18.53 8.34
N ASN A 2 -3.62 -17.30 7.93
CA ASN A 2 -3.33 -16.97 6.55
C ASN A 2 -1.82 -16.77 6.38
N ASP A 3 -1.20 -17.62 5.58
CA ASP A 3 0.24 -17.55 5.32
C ASP A 3 0.59 -16.65 4.12
N ALA A 4 -0.42 -16.13 3.44
CA ALA A 4 -0.17 -15.22 2.32
C ALA A 4 0.36 -13.89 2.83
N PRO A 5 1.28 -13.23 2.10
CA PRO A 5 1.76 -11.92 2.51
C PRO A 5 0.66 -10.86 2.40
N TYR A 6 0.82 -9.79 3.15
CA TYR A 6 -0.07 -8.64 3.08
C TYR A 6 0.47 -7.64 2.05
N PHE A 7 -0.43 -7.05 1.28
CA PHE A 7 -0.06 -5.93 0.42
C PHE A 7 0.10 -4.69 1.30
N LEU A 8 1.19 -3.94 1.11
CA LEU A 8 1.47 -2.75 1.90
C LEU A 8 1.19 -1.50 1.08
N ASP A 9 0.24 -0.68 1.53
CA ASP A 9 -0.09 0.56 0.85
C ASP A 9 0.91 1.67 1.19
N VAL A 10 1.03 2.62 0.28
CA VAL A 10 2.02 3.70 0.35
C VAL A 10 1.85 4.61 1.56
N ASN A 11 0.62 4.78 2.05
CA ASN A 11 0.37 5.66 3.19
C ASN A 11 1.07 5.18 4.46
N VAL A 12 1.32 3.87 4.61
CA VAL A 12 2.00 3.35 5.80
C VAL A 12 3.43 3.89 5.90
N PRO A 13 4.32 3.72 4.91
CA PRO A 13 5.66 4.34 5.01
C PRO A 13 5.61 5.86 5.03
N MET A 14 4.62 6.48 4.39
CA MET A 14 4.52 7.94 4.39
C MET A 14 4.17 8.49 5.77
N TYR A 15 3.21 7.91 6.48
CA TYR A 15 2.91 8.32 7.86
C TYR A 15 4.07 8.03 8.81
N ALA A 16 4.73 6.89 8.63
CA ALA A 16 5.86 6.51 9.46
C ALA A 16 7.00 7.53 9.38
N ALA A 17 7.27 8.07 8.19
CA ALA A 17 8.36 9.02 7.95
C ALA A 17 7.94 10.48 8.14
N GLY A 18 6.65 10.74 8.28
CA GLY A 18 6.11 12.09 8.31
C GLY A 18 6.19 12.76 9.68
N ARG A 19 5.53 13.92 9.77
CA ARG A 19 5.41 14.66 11.03
C ARG A 19 4.44 13.96 11.97
N ALA A 20 4.33 14.44 13.21
CA ALA A 20 3.40 13.89 14.19
C ALA A 20 1.98 13.80 13.63
N HIS A 21 1.37 12.64 13.79
CA HIS A 21 0.05 12.33 13.26
C HIS A 21 -0.50 11.13 14.04
N PRO A 22 -1.83 11.00 14.20
CA PRO A 22 -2.40 9.84 14.91
C PRO A 22 -1.98 8.49 14.36
N TYR A 23 -1.67 8.39 13.06
CA TYR A 23 -1.23 7.14 12.43
C TYR A 23 0.28 6.88 12.53
N LYS A 24 1.08 7.88 12.92
CA LYS A 24 2.54 7.74 12.82
C LYS A 24 3.06 6.56 13.63
N GLU A 25 2.67 6.46 14.90
CA GLU A 25 3.19 5.43 15.79
C GLU A 25 2.84 4.02 15.29
N SER A 26 1.59 3.81 14.86
CA SER A 26 1.16 2.51 14.37
C SER A 26 1.86 2.15 13.06
N CYS A 27 2.10 3.12 12.18
CA CYS A 27 2.80 2.87 10.92
C CYS A 27 4.28 2.59 11.15
N VAL A 28 4.93 3.29 12.10
CA VAL A 28 6.32 2.95 12.50
C VAL A 28 6.38 1.52 13.03
N TRP A 29 5.40 1.13 13.84
CA TRP A 29 5.33 -0.23 14.36
C TRP A 29 5.22 -1.27 13.22
N VAL A 30 4.36 -1.01 12.22
CA VAL A 30 4.21 -1.92 11.07
C VAL A 30 5.55 -2.10 10.37
N LEU A 31 6.25 -1.00 10.05
CA LEU A 31 7.54 -1.09 9.35
C LEU A 31 8.58 -1.83 10.19
N THR A 32 8.55 -1.63 11.51
CA THR A 32 9.45 -2.33 12.43
C THR A 32 9.18 -3.84 12.41
N GLU A 33 7.91 -4.23 12.41
CA GLU A 33 7.55 -5.65 12.33
C GLU A 33 7.99 -6.27 11.00
N ILE A 34 7.90 -5.53 9.90
CA ILE A 34 8.41 -5.98 8.60
C ILE A 34 9.93 -6.17 8.67
N ALA A 35 10.64 -5.17 9.20
CA ALA A 35 12.10 -5.22 9.30
C ALA A 35 12.59 -6.39 10.15
N ASN A 36 11.82 -6.76 11.16
CA ASN A 36 12.17 -7.86 12.06
C ASN A 36 11.65 -9.23 11.59
N GLY A 37 11.06 -9.28 10.41
CA GLY A 37 10.57 -10.54 9.84
C GLY A 37 9.31 -11.09 10.46
N ARG A 38 8.57 -10.28 11.23
CA ARG A 38 7.32 -10.69 11.87
C ARG A 38 6.08 -10.40 11.06
N LEU A 39 6.19 -9.52 10.06
CA LEU A 39 5.14 -9.30 9.06
C LEU A 39 5.74 -9.52 7.68
N ASP A 40 5.10 -10.36 6.89
CA ASP A 40 5.48 -10.60 5.51
C ASP A 40 4.63 -9.73 4.60
N THR A 41 5.26 -8.83 3.85
CA THR A 41 4.56 -7.87 3.01
C THR A 41 5.14 -7.86 1.60
N ILE A 42 4.33 -7.32 0.70
CA ILE A 42 4.65 -7.24 -0.73
C ILE A 42 4.05 -5.91 -1.22
N ILE A 43 4.70 -5.31 -2.19
CA ILE A 43 4.23 -4.10 -2.85
C ILE A 43 4.19 -4.32 -4.35
N ASP A 44 3.60 -3.40 -5.10
CA ASP A 44 3.71 -3.39 -6.55
C ASP A 44 4.53 -2.18 -7.03
N ALA A 45 4.81 -2.17 -8.33
CA ALA A 45 5.61 -1.09 -8.93
C ALA A 45 4.93 0.27 -8.78
N GLU A 46 3.60 0.32 -8.74
CA GLU A 46 2.86 1.57 -8.58
C GLU A 46 3.10 2.22 -7.23
N ILE A 47 3.36 1.46 -6.18
CA ILE A 47 3.71 2.02 -4.85
C ILE A 47 4.95 2.91 -4.97
N ILE A 48 5.94 2.47 -5.72
CA ILE A 48 7.18 3.24 -5.91
C ILE A 48 6.90 4.51 -6.72
N GLN A 49 6.13 4.38 -7.80
CA GLN A 49 5.76 5.53 -8.62
C GLN A 49 5.00 6.56 -7.78
N GLU A 50 4.11 6.11 -6.92
CA GLU A 50 3.29 6.96 -6.07
C GLU A 50 4.14 7.78 -5.10
N ILE A 51 5.18 7.18 -4.51
CA ILE A 51 6.13 7.88 -3.65
C ILE A 51 6.82 8.99 -4.42
N LEU A 52 7.36 8.66 -5.59
CA LEU A 52 8.08 9.64 -6.42
C LEU A 52 7.14 10.77 -6.85
N TYR A 53 5.92 10.43 -7.24
CA TYR A 53 4.94 11.41 -7.66
C TYR A 53 4.57 12.38 -6.52
N ARG A 54 4.27 11.85 -5.35
CA ARG A 54 3.82 12.68 -4.22
C ARG A 54 4.89 13.62 -3.72
N TYR A 55 6.11 13.13 -3.55
CA TYR A 55 7.21 13.97 -3.09
C TYR A 55 7.71 14.91 -4.19
N GLY A 56 7.63 14.49 -5.45
CA GLY A 56 7.92 15.39 -6.58
C GLY A 56 6.93 16.54 -6.65
N ALA A 57 5.65 16.27 -6.42
CA ALA A 57 4.59 17.29 -6.49
C ALA A 57 4.74 18.39 -5.44
N ILE A 58 5.33 18.08 -4.28
CA ILE A 58 5.61 19.09 -3.24
C ILE A 58 7.07 19.55 -3.26
N GLN A 59 7.77 19.27 -4.34
CA GLN A 59 9.15 19.69 -4.58
C GLN A 59 10.13 19.19 -3.50
N GLN A 60 9.89 17.97 -3.04
CA GLN A 60 10.77 17.26 -2.10
C GLN A 60 11.22 15.95 -2.70
N TRP A 61 11.63 15.98 -3.95
CA TRP A 61 11.99 14.79 -4.71
C TRP A 61 13.12 13.98 -4.08
N GLN A 62 14.05 14.65 -3.40
CA GLN A 62 15.18 13.98 -2.73
C GLN A 62 14.69 13.08 -1.60
N ILE A 63 13.71 13.54 -0.84
CA ILE A 63 13.07 12.73 0.21
C ILE A 63 12.37 11.54 -0.44
N GLY A 64 11.66 11.78 -1.54
CA GLY A 64 10.96 10.72 -2.27
C GLY A 64 11.92 9.63 -2.75
N VAL A 65 13.06 10.01 -3.32
CA VAL A 65 14.07 9.07 -3.79
C VAL A 65 14.59 8.22 -2.62
N GLN A 66 14.91 8.86 -1.50
CA GLN A 66 15.42 8.12 -0.34
C GLN A 66 14.37 7.16 0.22
N MET A 67 13.13 7.60 0.32
CA MET A 67 12.04 6.75 0.80
C MET A 67 11.82 5.56 -0.14
N ALA A 68 11.81 5.80 -1.45
CA ALA A 68 11.64 4.73 -2.43
C ALA A 68 12.76 3.67 -2.31
N ARG A 69 14.00 4.12 -2.18
CA ARG A 69 15.14 3.21 -2.00
C ARG A 69 15.03 2.40 -0.71
N ASN A 70 14.67 3.08 0.39
CA ASN A 70 14.50 2.41 1.67
C ASN A 70 13.40 1.35 1.60
N LEU A 71 12.29 1.67 0.94
CA LEU A 71 11.18 0.74 0.82
C LEU A 71 11.55 -0.48 -0.04
N LEU A 72 12.30 -0.27 -1.11
CA LEU A 72 12.78 -1.37 -1.95
C LEU A 72 13.70 -2.32 -1.19
N GLU A 73 14.46 -1.81 -0.23
CA GLU A 73 15.28 -2.66 0.65
C GLU A 73 14.42 -3.39 1.68
N LEU A 74 13.47 -2.69 2.27
CA LEU A 74 12.61 -3.25 3.33
C LEU A 74 11.66 -4.31 2.80
N VAL A 75 11.10 -4.09 1.60
CA VAL A 75 10.13 -4.98 0.96
C VAL A 75 10.68 -5.38 -0.40
N PRO A 76 11.49 -6.45 -0.46
CA PRO A 76 12.18 -6.81 -1.71
C PRO A 76 11.25 -7.39 -2.79
N THR A 77 10.07 -7.87 -2.42
CA THR A 77 9.12 -8.40 -3.39
C THR A 77 8.26 -7.27 -3.94
N VAL A 78 8.52 -6.89 -5.19
CA VAL A 78 7.77 -5.84 -5.89
C VAL A 78 7.11 -6.47 -7.10
N LEU A 79 5.78 -6.52 -7.10
CA LEU A 79 5.02 -7.11 -8.20
C LEU A 79 4.95 -6.15 -9.38
N PRO A 80 5.05 -6.65 -10.61
CA PRO A 80 4.87 -5.80 -11.78
C PRO A 80 3.41 -5.38 -11.95
N VAL A 81 3.22 -4.26 -12.65
CA VAL A 81 1.90 -3.85 -13.11
C VAL A 81 1.86 -4.13 -14.61
N THR A 82 1.08 -5.12 -15.02
CA THR A 82 1.03 -5.57 -16.41
C THR A 82 -0.10 -4.89 -17.16
N VAL A 83 -0.08 -5.03 -18.51
CA VAL A 83 -1.20 -4.57 -19.33
C VAL A 83 -2.49 -5.23 -18.89
N SER A 84 -2.45 -6.53 -18.60
CA SER A 84 -3.64 -7.28 -18.12
C SER A 84 -4.16 -6.68 -16.81
N ASP A 85 -3.27 -6.32 -15.89
CA ASP A 85 -3.66 -5.67 -14.64
C ASP A 85 -4.34 -4.33 -14.92
N MET A 86 -3.82 -3.56 -15.87
CA MET A 86 -4.42 -2.27 -16.23
C MET A 86 -5.80 -2.43 -16.87
N GLN A 87 -5.99 -3.47 -17.67
CA GLN A 87 -7.33 -3.77 -18.23
C GLN A 87 -8.33 -4.08 -17.12
N THR A 88 -7.93 -4.85 -16.13
CA THR A 88 -8.75 -5.12 -14.94
C THR A 88 -9.00 -3.84 -14.17
N ALA A 89 -7.97 -3.01 -13.98
CA ALA A 89 -8.09 -1.74 -13.26
C ALA A 89 -9.10 -0.79 -13.92
N VAL A 90 -9.14 -0.74 -15.26
CA VAL A 90 -10.14 0.07 -15.98
C VAL A 90 -11.55 -0.37 -15.62
N SER A 91 -11.82 -1.67 -15.60
CA SER A 91 -13.13 -2.20 -15.25
C SER A 91 -13.49 -1.92 -13.79
N LEU A 92 -12.53 -2.09 -12.89
CA LEU A 92 -12.72 -1.78 -11.46
C LEU A 92 -12.97 -0.30 -11.25
N PHE A 93 -12.28 0.56 -11.98
CA PHE A 93 -12.47 2.00 -11.86
C PHE A 93 -13.87 2.41 -12.32
N ALA A 94 -14.34 1.83 -13.44
CA ALA A 94 -15.71 2.08 -13.90
C ALA A 94 -16.74 1.70 -12.83
N GLN A 95 -16.48 0.66 -12.06
CA GLN A 95 -17.39 0.18 -11.02
C GLN A 95 -17.32 1.02 -9.74
N TYR A 96 -16.13 1.39 -9.28
CA TYR A 96 -15.92 1.94 -7.94
C TYR A 96 -15.62 3.44 -7.91
N ALA A 97 -15.29 4.07 -9.03
CA ALA A 97 -15.02 5.52 -9.06
C ALA A 97 -16.19 6.35 -8.51
N PRO A 98 -17.46 5.99 -8.79
CA PRO A 98 -18.57 6.74 -8.20
C PRO A 98 -18.60 6.72 -6.67
N GLN A 99 -17.94 5.76 -6.03
CA GLN A 99 -17.84 5.63 -4.58
C GLN A 99 -16.59 6.28 -4.01
N GLY A 100 -15.83 6.99 -4.83
CA GLY A 100 -14.64 7.72 -4.38
C GLY A 100 -13.32 6.94 -4.47
N VAL A 101 -13.35 5.71 -4.95
CA VAL A 101 -12.14 4.91 -5.14
C VAL A 101 -11.28 5.53 -6.24
N LYS A 102 -10.00 5.65 -6.01
CA LYS A 102 -9.08 6.35 -6.90
C LYS A 102 -8.41 5.38 -7.88
N ALA A 103 -7.84 5.95 -8.96
CA ALA A 103 -7.19 5.15 -9.99
C ALA A 103 -6.10 4.25 -9.43
N ARG A 104 -5.23 4.79 -8.56
CA ARG A 104 -4.14 3.98 -7.98
C ARG A 104 -4.67 2.82 -7.12
N ASP A 105 -5.81 3.02 -6.45
CA ASP A 105 -6.40 1.98 -5.60
C ASP A 105 -6.82 0.78 -6.43
N VAL A 106 -7.41 1.02 -7.61
CA VAL A 106 -7.83 -0.07 -8.50
C VAL A 106 -6.63 -0.74 -9.18
N VAL A 107 -5.54 -0.02 -9.40
CA VAL A 107 -4.31 -0.63 -9.91
C VAL A 107 -3.78 -1.64 -8.89
N HIS A 108 -3.67 -1.24 -7.63
CA HIS A 108 -3.24 -2.15 -6.55
C HIS A 108 -4.19 -3.34 -6.44
N THR A 109 -5.49 -3.09 -6.50
CA THR A 109 -6.50 -4.15 -6.43
C THR A 109 -6.34 -5.16 -7.56
N ALA A 110 -6.11 -4.67 -8.78
CA ALA A 110 -5.93 -5.54 -9.94
C ALA A 110 -4.68 -6.43 -9.77
N VAL A 111 -3.57 -5.85 -9.32
CA VAL A 111 -2.34 -6.59 -9.05
C VAL A 111 -2.57 -7.62 -7.94
N MET A 112 -3.25 -7.23 -6.88
CA MET A 112 -3.60 -8.15 -5.79
C MET A 112 -4.41 -9.34 -6.29
N HIS A 113 -5.43 -9.10 -7.13
CA HIS A 113 -6.25 -10.17 -7.70
C HIS A 113 -5.41 -11.13 -8.54
N THR A 114 -4.51 -10.60 -9.38
CA THR A 114 -3.64 -11.44 -10.21
C THR A 114 -2.82 -12.40 -9.37
N HIS A 115 -2.38 -11.98 -8.20
CA HIS A 115 -1.53 -12.77 -7.31
C HIS A 115 -2.29 -13.40 -6.14
N GLN A 116 -3.63 -13.36 -6.18
CA GLN A 116 -4.49 -14.00 -5.16
C GLN A 116 -4.25 -13.45 -3.76
N LEU A 117 -3.94 -12.16 -3.68
CA LEU A 117 -3.81 -11.45 -2.42
C LEU A 117 -5.15 -10.80 -2.08
N THR A 118 -5.55 -10.90 -0.83
CA THR A 118 -6.84 -10.35 -0.37
C THR A 118 -6.69 -9.28 0.70
N HIS A 119 -5.57 -9.27 1.42
CA HIS A 119 -5.37 -8.40 2.58
C HIS A 119 -4.41 -7.26 2.26
N ILE A 120 -4.83 -6.04 2.57
CA ILE A 120 -4.00 -4.85 2.41
C ILE A 120 -3.87 -4.12 3.75
N ILE A 121 -2.64 -3.73 4.11
CA ILE A 121 -2.41 -2.85 5.24
C ILE A 121 -2.47 -1.42 4.72
N SER A 122 -3.48 -0.68 5.12
CA SER A 122 -3.74 0.67 4.61
C SER A 122 -4.57 1.48 5.59
N THR A 123 -4.32 2.78 5.63
CA THR A 123 -5.18 3.73 6.35
C THR A 123 -6.36 4.19 5.51
N ASP A 124 -6.38 3.88 4.21
CA ASP A 124 -7.37 4.39 3.26
C ASP A 124 -8.64 3.55 3.28
N THR A 125 -9.72 4.13 3.83
CA THR A 125 -11.01 3.45 3.94
C THR A 125 -11.68 3.19 2.60
N HIS A 126 -11.20 3.77 1.49
CA HIS A 126 -11.76 3.47 0.17
C HIS A 126 -11.64 1.99 -0.18
N PHE A 127 -10.62 1.29 0.33
CA PHE A 127 -10.50 -0.15 0.11
C PHE A 127 -11.65 -0.96 0.73
N ASP A 128 -12.33 -0.40 1.72
CA ASP A 128 -13.50 -1.06 2.33
C ASP A 128 -14.67 -1.16 1.34
N GLN A 129 -14.68 -0.36 0.28
CA GLN A 129 -15.69 -0.38 -0.76
C GLN A 129 -15.49 -1.51 -1.77
N ILE A 130 -14.28 -2.08 -1.84
CA ILE A 130 -13.91 -3.01 -2.90
C ILE A 130 -14.18 -4.45 -2.45
N GLU A 131 -15.06 -5.13 -3.17
CA GLU A 131 -15.39 -6.52 -2.88
C GLU A 131 -14.15 -7.41 -3.04
N GLY A 132 -13.93 -8.29 -2.08
CA GLY A 132 -12.82 -9.23 -2.10
C GLY A 132 -11.53 -8.68 -1.49
N ILE A 133 -11.50 -7.42 -1.08
CA ILE A 133 -10.34 -6.81 -0.41
C ILE A 133 -10.67 -6.63 1.07
N ILE A 134 -9.76 -7.09 1.92
CA ILE A 134 -9.84 -6.93 3.37
C ILE A 134 -8.76 -5.96 3.80
N ARG A 135 -9.19 -4.80 4.29
CA ARG A 135 -8.25 -3.78 4.76
C ARG A 135 -7.94 -4.01 6.23
N LEU A 136 -6.65 -3.96 6.54
CA LEU A 136 -6.15 -4.00 7.91
C LEU A 136 -5.63 -2.60 8.24
N ASP A 137 -6.26 -1.96 9.21
CA ASP A 137 -5.84 -0.64 9.66
C ASP A 137 -4.59 -0.80 10.54
N PRO A 138 -3.54 -0.01 10.31
CA PRO A 138 -2.33 -0.10 11.15
C PRO A 138 -2.60 0.07 12.65
N GLN A 139 -3.57 0.91 13.02
CA GLN A 139 -3.91 1.11 14.43
C GLN A 139 -4.50 -0.15 15.05
N ASP A 140 -5.29 -0.91 14.30
CA ASP A 140 -5.86 -2.15 14.79
C ASP A 140 -4.80 -3.24 14.97
N LEU A 141 -3.82 -3.27 14.06
CA LEU A 141 -2.69 -4.20 14.18
C LEU A 141 -1.80 -3.85 15.36
N PHE A 142 -1.55 -2.57 15.56
CA PHE A 142 -0.66 -2.06 16.60
C PHE A 142 -1.25 -2.22 18.01
N ALA A 143 -2.58 -2.13 18.14
CA ALA A 143 -3.28 -2.20 19.42
C ALA A 143 -3.97 -3.57 19.58
N PRO A 144 -3.20 -4.67 19.69
CA PRO A 144 -3.79 -5.99 19.87
C PRO A 144 -4.49 -6.08 21.23
N GLN A 145 -5.50 -6.92 21.34
CA GLN A 145 -6.27 -7.12 22.57
C GLN A 145 -5.50 -7.86 23.61
#